data_e14fce84f122ca333497dfbe676dcc0b
#
_entry.id   e14fce84f122ca333497dfbe676dcc0b
#
_cell.length_a   1.000
_cell.length_b   1.000
_cell.length_c   1.000
_cell.angle_alpha   90.00
_cell.angle_beta   90.00
_cell.angle_gamma   90.00
#
_symmetry.space_group_name_H-M   'P 1'
#
loop_
_entity.id
_entity.type
_entity.pdbx_description
1 polymer ?
#
loop_
_entity_poly.entity_id
_entity_poly.type
_entity_poly.pdbx_seq_one_letter_code
_entity_poly.pdbx_strand_id
1 'polypeptide(L)'
;MIENTILKKNKEGKIANVFGLTFPSLELVELAAHAGFDAINCDGEHGLFSPEAIDNICRVANGYGMSVTARVPDKSPYWINLFLDRGVQGIVGPHVESKQEAQDFADACLFPPLGKRSWGGGRGTEFNDDQKLSDYGGKLKYAEWTNSNMLIIAQIESVPGWDNLEEILSVEGLSGITGG
;
A
#
# COMPACT_ATOMS: atom_id res chain seq x y z
N MET A 1 -3.30 6.58 11.12
CA MET A 1 -3.67 5.54 10.12
C MET A 1 -4.49 4.44 10.78
N ILE A 2 -5.20 3.58 10.03
CA ILE A 2 -5.92 2.41 10.56
C ILE A 2 -5.10 1.13 10.38
N GLU A 3 -5.48 0.05 11.07
CA GLU A 3 -4.94 -1.29 10.81
C GLU A 3 -5.33 -1.73 9.38
N ASN A 4 -4.39 -2.35 8.65
CA ASN A 4 -4.65 -2.82 7.29
C ASN A 4 -5.69 -3.96 7.31
N THR A 5 -6.86 -3.69 6.74
CA THR A 5 -8.01 -4.59 6.77
C THR A 5 -7.78 -5.87 5.97
N ILE A 6 -6.96 -5.81 4.91
CA ILE A 6 -6.60 -6.98 4.11
C ILE A 6 -5.71 -7.91 4.94
N LEU A 7 -4.62 -7.36 5.51
CA LEU A 7 -3.70 -8.15 6.34
C LEU A 7 -4.40 -8.72 7.58
N LYS A 8 -5.31 -7.95 8.18
CA LYS A 8 -6.12 -8.42 9.31
C LYS A 8 -6.95 -9.65 8.94
N LYS A 9 -7.71 -9.58 7.85
CA LYS A 9 -8.51 -10.72 7.37
C LYS A 9 -7.66 -11.93 7.00
N ASN A 10 -6.53 -11.70 6.33
CA ASN A 10 -5.62 -12.78 5.96
C ASN A 10 -5.05 -13.50 7.20
N LYS A 11 -4.71 -12.78 8.27
CA LYS A 11 -4.30 -13.38 9.56
C LYS A 11 -5.39 -14.23 10.21
N GLU A 12 -6.65 -13.92 9.94
CA GLU A 12 -7.81 -14.70 10.39
C GLU A 12 -8.16 -15.87 9.43
N GLY A 13 -7.37 -16.12 8.39
CA GLY A 13 -7.64 -17.12 7.35
C GLY A 13 -8.82 -16.77 6.45
N LYS A 14 -9.18 -15.49 6.36
CA LYS A 14 -10.31 -14.99 5.57
C LYS A 14 -9.82 -14.27 4.33
N ILE A 15 -10.68 -14.20 3.30
CA ILE A 15 -10.45 -13.42 2.08
C ILE A 15 -10.99 -12.00 2.31
N ALA A 16 -10.20 -10.99 1.94
CA ALA A 16 -10.64 -9.61 1.90
C ALA A 16 -11.27 -9.28 0.54
N ASN A 17 -12.42 -8.61 0.56
CA ASN A 17 -13.06 -8.08 -0.64
C ASN A 17 -12.56 -6.68 -0.90
N VAL A 18 -11.94 -6.46 -2.07
CA VAL A 18 -11.34 -5.20 -2.45
C VAL A 18 -12.08 -4.62 -3.64
N PHE A 19 -12.49 -3.34 -3.54
CA PHE A 19 -13.16 -2.63 -4.63
C PHE A 19 -12.12 -1.84 -5.45
N GLY A 20 -12.03 -2.14 -6.76
CA GLY A 20 -11.09 -1.49 -7.68
C GLY A 20 -11.66 -0.20 -8.27
N LEU A 21 -10.88 0.88 -8.22
CA LEU A 21 -11.16 2.16 -8.87
C LEU A 21 -10.16 2.41 -10.00
N THR A 22 -10.65 2.80 -11.16
CA THR A 22 -9.84 3.28 -12.31
C THR A 22 -9.93 4.80 -12.48
N PHE A 23 -10.85 5.44 -11.79
CA PHE A 23 -10.99 6.91 -11.72
C PHE A 23 -11.41 7.32 -10.30
N PRO A 24 -11.04 8.52 -9.83
CA PRO A 24 -11.38 8.97 -8.48
C PRO A 24 -12.88 9.29 -8.37
N SER A 25 -13.54 8.65 -7.39
CA SER A 25 -14.90 8.99 -6.97
C SER A 25 -15.05 8.67 -5.49
N LEU A 26 -15.33 9.70 -4.70
CA LEU A 26 -15.56 9.54 -3.26
C LEU A 26 -16.90 8.86 -2.99
N GLU A 27 -17.90 9.09 -3.84
CA GLU A 27 -19.21 8.44 -3.75
C GLU A 27 -19.10 6.93 -3.94
N LEU A 28 -18.25 6.47 -4.89
CA LEU A 28 -18.01 5.04 -5.05
C LEU A 28 -17.29 4.43 -3.85
N VAL A 29 -16.40 5.17 -3.18
CA VAL A 29 -15.77 4.72 -1.93
C VAL A 29 -16.82 4.53 -0.83
N GLU A 30 -17.74 5.48 -0.67
CA GLU A 30 -18.84 5.38 0.30
C GLU A 30 -19.77 4.21 -0.02
N LEU A 31 -20.16 4.05 -1.28
CA LEU A 31 -21.00 2.92 -1.73
C LEU A 31 -20.32 1.57 -1.51
N ALA A 32 -19.00 1.48 -1.76
CA ALA A 32 -18.23 0.27 -1.48
C ALA A 32 -18.23 -0.06 0.02
N ALA A 33 -18.09 0.95 0.90
CA ALA A 33 -18.19 0.77 2.35
C ALA A 33 -19.59 0.23 2.75
N HIS A 34 -20.65 0.84 2.23
CA HIS A 34 -22.04 0.37 2.49
C HIS A 34 -22.30 -1.03 1.94
N ALA A 35 -21.64 -1.41 0.85
CA ALA A 35 -21.72 -2.75 0.27
C ALA A 35 -20.88 -3.80 1.05
N GLY A 36 -20.09 -3.39 2.04
CA GLY A 36 -19.31 -4.28 2.88
C GLY A 36 -17.96 -4.70 2.31
N PHE A 37 -17.38 -3.90 1.41
CA PHE A 37 -16.00 -4.10 0.98
C PHE A 37 -15.03 -3.78 2.12
N ASP A 38 -13.90 -4.46 2.13
CA ASP A 38 -12.88 -4.33 3.18
C ASP A 38 -11.82 -3.27 2.85
N ALA A 39 -11.58 -3.05 1.56
CA ALA A 39 -10.57 -2.12 1.10
C ALA A 39 -10.91 -1.56 -0.28
N ILE A 40 -10.22 -0.46 -0.62
CA ILE A 40 -10.22 0.16 -1.95
C ILE A 40 -8.86 -0.09 -2.60
N ASN A 41 -8.85 -0.40 -3.90
CA ASN A 41 -7.63 -0.39 -4.70
C ASN A 41 -7.71 0.70 -5.78
N CYS A 42 -6.73 1.59 -5.82
CA CYS A 42 -6.62 2.65 -6.83
C CYS A 42 -5.62 2.24 -7.91
N ASP A 43 -6.03 2.28 -9.16
CA ASP A 43 -5.15 2.02 -10.29
C ASP A 43 -4.42 3.30 -10.72
N GLY A 44 -3.24 3.54 -10.16
CA GLY A 44 -2.42 4.71 -10.49
C GLY A 44 -1.62 4.56 -11.80
N GLU A 45 -1.52 3.36 -12.37
CA GLU A 45 -0.80 3.12 -13.63
C GLU A 45 -1.66 3.46 -14.85
N HIS A 46 -2.87 2.89 -14.93
CA HIS A 46 -3.78 3.08 -16.06
C HIS A 46 -4.98 3.95 -15.72
N GLY A 47 -5.15 4.31 -14.46
CA GLY A 47 -6.22 5.16 -13.97
C GLY A 47 -5.86 6.65 -13.92
N LEU A 48 -6.84 7.47 -13.54
CA LEU A 48 -6.73 8.94 -13.53
C LEU A 48 -6.49 9.49 -12.11
N PHE A 49 -5.50 8.96 -11.38
CA PHE A 49 -5.26 9.33 -9.98
C PHE A 49 -4.13 10.33 -9.81
N SER A 50 -4.48 11.54 -9.38
CA SER A 50 -3.51 12.48 -8.83
C SER A 50 -3.19 12.16 -7.36
N PRO A 51 -2.06 12.62 -6.81
CA PRO A 51 -1.76 12.48 -5.38
C PRO A 51 -2.83 13.08 -4.47
N GLU A 52 -3.49 14.16 -4.89
CA GLU A 52 -4.60 14.77 -4.16
C GLU A 52 -5.83 13.85 -4.15
N ALA A 53 -6.16 13.22 -5.28
CA ALA A 53 -7.25 12.25 -5.35
C ALA A 53 -7.00 11.06 -4.41
N ILE A 54 -5.77 10.54 -4.37
CA ILE A 54 -5.36 9.46 -3.45
C ILE A 54 -5.53 9.90 -1.99
N ASP A 55 -5.09 11.12 -1.61
CA ASP A 55 -5.26 11.63 -0.25
C ASP A 55 -6.74 11.70 0.16
N ASN A 56 -7.59 12.20 -0.73
CA ASN A 56 -9.03 12.29 -0.48
C ASN A 56 -9.68 10.90 -0.33
N ILE A 57 -9.31 9.94 -1.19
CA ILE A 57 -9.78 8.55 -1.09
C ILE A 57 -9.34 7.91 0.22
N CYS A 58 -8.08 8.05 0.60
CA CYS A 58 -7.57 7.54 1.88
C CYS A 58 -8.34 8.13 3.08
N ARG A 59 -8.63 9.43 3.03
CA ARG A 59 -9.39 10.10 4.09
C ARG A 59 -10.79 9.53 4.24
N VAL A 60 -11.52 9.36 3.13
CA VAL A 60 -12.89 8.83 3.15
C VAL A 60 -12.88 7.35 3.51
N ALA A 61 -12.09 6.53 2.83
CA ALA A 61 -12.03 5.09 3.07
C ALA A 61 -11.66 4.74 4.53
N ASN A 62 -10.62 5.42 5.08
CA ASN A 62 -10.23 5.21 6.48
C ASN A 62 -11.32 5.65 7.46
N GLY A 63 -12.12 6.68 7.12
CA GLY A 63 -13.28 7.10 7.91
C GLY A 63 -14.37 6.02 8.00
N TYR A 64 -14.49 5.18 6.99
CA TYR A 64 -15.36 4.00 6.98
C TYR A 64 -14.68 2.71 7.44
N GLY A 65 -13.42 2.78 7.91
CA GLY A 65 -12.66 1.61 8.37
C GLY A 65 -12.13 0.72 7.24
N MET A 66 -12.06 1.21 6.01
CA MET A 66 -11.48 0.51 4.87
C MET A 66 -10.05 0.95 4.62
N SER A 67 -9.14 0.00 4.38
CA SER A 67 -7.78 0.29 3.92
C SER A 67 -7.77 0.72 2.45
N VAL A 68 -6.72 1.44 2.06
CA VAL A 68 -6.47 1.78 0.66
C VAL A 68 -5.17 1.15 0.19
N THR A 69 -5.23 0.45 -0.93
CA THR A 69 -4.09 0.00 -1.70
C THR A 69 -4.03 0.77 -3.03
N ALA A 70 -2.87 0.85 -3.63
CA ALA A 70 -2.74 1.47 -4.93
C ALA A 70 -1.69 0.77 -5.79
N ARG A 71 -2.00 0.57 -7.07
CA ARG A 71 -0.99 0.29 -8.07
C ARG A 71 -0.31 1.61 -8.43
N VAL A 72 1.01 1.66 -8.26
CA VAL A 72 1.78 2.87 -8.58
C VAL A 72 2.05 2.97 -10.09
N PRO A 73 2.26 4.19 -10.64
CA PRO A 73 2.60 4.37 -12.05
C PRO A 73 3.89 3.66 -12.49
N ASP A 74 4.85 3.62 -11.58
CA ASP A 74 6.08 2.84 -11.72
C ASP A 74 6.67 2.52 -10.33
N LYS A 75 7.69 1.64 -10.28
CA LYS A 75 8.33 1.19 -9.02
C LYS A 75 9.34 2.20 -8.45
N SER A 76 9.40 3.44 -8.96
CA SER A 76 10.36 4.42 -8.44
C SER A 76 10.03 4.81 -6.99
N PRO A 77 11.05 5.05 -6.16
CA PRO A 77 10.85 5.52 -4.79
C PRO A 77 10.04 6.82 -4.71
N TYR A 78 10.06 7.64 -5.77
CA TYR A 78 9.29 8.88 -5.85
C TYR A 78 7.78 8.61 -5.77
N TRP A 79 7.24 7.77 -6.66
CA TRP A 79 5.81 7.46 -6.68
C TRP A 79 5.37 6.66 -5.46
N ILE A 80 6.20 5.71 -5.02
CA ILE A 80 5.94 4.92 -3.82
C ILE A 80 5.80 5.84 -2.60
N ASN A 81 6.80 6.69 -2.34
CA ASN A 81 6.75 7.64 -1.22
C ASN A 81 5.56 8.59 -1.32
N LEU A 82 5.29 9.10 -2.53
CA LEU A 82 4.20 10.04 -2.74
C LEU A 82 2.84 9.43 -2.34
N PHE A 83 2.57 8.18 -2.73
CA PHE A 83 1.32 7.48 -2.40
C PHE A 83 1.27 7.07 -0.92
N LEU A 84 2.37 6.57 -0.38
CA LEU A 84 2.45 6.20 1.03
C LEU A 84 2.29 7.41 1.96
N ASP A 85 2.81 8.57 1.59
CA ASP A 85 2.64 9.82 2.35
C ASP A 85 1.19 10.34 2.32
N ARG A 86 0.39 9.94 1.32
CA ARG A 86 -1.06 10.21 1.27
C ARG A 86 -1.90 9.24 2.10
N GLY A 87 -1.29 8.21 2.69
CA GLY A 87 -1.97 7.28 3.60
C GLY A 87 -2.38 5.95 2.98
N VAL A 88 -1.86 5.63 1.79
CA VAL A 88 -1.99 4.30 1.20
C VAL A 88 -1.30 3.26 2.11
N GLN A 89 -1.95 2.13 2.34
CA GLN A 89 -1.52 1.07 3.26
C GLN A 89 -1.08 -0.20 2.53
N GLY A 90 -1.11 -0.17 1.21
CA GLY A 90 -0.59 -1.25 0.38
C GLY A 90 -0.22 -0.75 -1.02
N ILE A 91 0.90 -1.21 -1.52
CA ILE A 91 1.41 -0.84 -2.85
C ILE A 91 1.46 -2.07 -3.74
N VAL A 92 0.93 -1.92 -4.95
CA VAL A 92 1.11 -2.88 -6.05
C VAL A 92 2.15 -2.30 -7.00
N GLY A 93 3.29 -2.99 -7.12
CA GLY A 93 4.37 -2.62 -8.05
C GLY A 93 4.17 -3.31 -9.39
N PRO A 94 3.94 -2.56 -10.50
CA PRO A 94 3.79 -3.14 -11.82
C PRO A 94 5.12 -3.70 -12.36
N HIS A 95 5.04 -4.64 -13.30
CA HIS A 95 6.17 -5.14 -14.09
C HIS A 95 7.39 -5.60 -13.26
N VAL A 96 7.18 -6.39 -12.21
CA VAL A 96 8.28 -6.95 -11.44
C VAL A 96 8.82 -8.19 -12.16
N GLU A 97 10.08 -8.13 -12.59
CA GLU A 97 10.67 -9.16 -13.47
C GLU A 97 11.89 -9.87 -12.86
N SER A 98 12.42 -9.37 -11.74
CA SER A 98 13.59 -9.97 -11.09
C SER A 98 13.54 -9.84 -9.57
N LYS A 99 14.35 -10.69 -8.90
CA LYS A 99 14.55 -10.62 -7.45
C LYS A 99 15.06 -9.24 -7.02
N GLN A 100 15.99 -8.65 -7.79
CA GLN A 100 16.56 -7.35 -7.44
C GLN A 100 15.51 -6.24 -7.51
N GLU A 101 14.67 -6.24 -8.56
CA GLU A 101 13.56 -5.28 -8.65
C GLU A 101 12.55 -5.46 -7.52
N ALA A 102 12.21 -6.69 -7.17
CA ALA A 102 11.33 -6.99 -6.06
C ALA A 102 11.90 -6.49 -4.72
N GLN A 103 13.23 -6.66 -4.51
CA GLN A 103 13.90 -6.18 -3.31
C GLN A 103 13.92 -4.65 -3.26
N ASP A 104 14.30 -3.98 -4.35
CA ASP A 104 14.32 -2.51 -4.41
C ASP A 104 12.92 -1.92 -4.21
N PHE A 105 11.91 -2.58 -4.74
CA PHE A 105 10.51 -2.22 -4.54
C PHE A 105 10.07 -2.38 -3.07
N ALA A 106 10.37 -3.52 -2.43
CA ALA A 106 10.06 -3.75 -1.02
C ALA A 106 10.80 -2.76 -0.12
N ASP A 107 12.08 -2.52 -0.39
CA ASP A 107 12.91 -1.55 0.34
C ASP A 107 12.31 -0.13 0.28
N ALA A 108 11.77 0.29 -0.86
CA ALA A 108 11.15 1.60 -1.03
C ALA A 108 9.85 1.76 -0.25
N CYS A 109 9.16 0.66 0.07
CA CYS A 109 7.90 0.67 0.81
C CYS A 109 8.07 0.67 2.34
N LEU A 110 9.20 0.18 2.85
CA LEU A 110 9.42 -0.05 4.28
C LEU A 110 10.37 0.98 4.89
N PHE A 111 10.08 1.40 6.12
CA PHE A 111 10.99 2.24 6.90
C PHE A 111 12.22 1.45 7.37
N PRO A 112 13.37 2.12 7.56
CA PRO A 112 14.53 1.50 8.20
C PRO A 112 14.18 0.87 9.56
N PRO A 113 14.85 -0.24 9.96
CA PRO A 113 15.97 -0.89 9.26
C PRO A 113 15.57 -1.89 8.18
N LEU A 114 14.27 -2.17 7.99
CA LEU A 114 13.77 -3.17 7.04
C LEU A 114 13.82 -2.70 5.58
N GLY A 115 13.84 -1.39 5.35
CA GLY A 115 13.85 -0.80 4.02
C GLY A 115 14.48 0.60 4.01
N LYS A 116 14.15 1.37 2.96
CA LYS A 116 14.74 2.68 2.66
C LYS A 116 13.70 3.79 2.51
N ARG A 117 12.42 3.54 2.87
CA ARG A 117 11.35 4.54 2.78
C ARG A 117 11.75 5.80 3.53
N SER A 118 11.60 6.96 2.89
CA SER A 118 11.84 8.25 3.53
C SER A 118 10.69 8.61 4.48
N TRP A 119 11.01 9.32 5.56
CA TRP A 119 10.02 9.84 6.49
C TRP A 119 9.49 11.19 6.00
N GLY A 120 8.26 11.20 5.49
CA GLY A 120 7.56 12.41 5.07
C GLY A 120 6.88 13.15 6.22
N GLY A 121 5.96 14.03 5.89
CA GLY A 121 5.16 14.80 6.85
C GLY A 121 3.65 14.71 6.56
N GLY A 122 3.24 13.70 5.80
CA GLY A 122 1.86 13.52 5.39
C GLY A 122 1.06 12.57 6.29
N ARG A 123 -0.10 12.15 5.80
CA ARG A 123 -1.00 11.20 6.48
C ARG A 123 -0.30 9.89 6.83
N GLY A 124 0.59 9.39 5.96
CA GLY A 124 1.35 8.16 6.18
C GLY A 124 2.33 8.20 7.35
N THR A 125 2.57 9.37 7.94
CA THR A 125 3.40 9.58 9.15
C THR A 125 2.65 10.37 10.22
N GLU A 126 1.30 10.28 10.24
CA GLU A 126 0.41 11.00 11.18
C GLU A 126 0.70 12.51 11.23
N PHE A 127 1.08 13.11 10.08
CA PHE A 127 1.43 14.53 9.95
C PHE A 127 2.55 15.01 10.90
N ASN A 128 3.37 14.11 11.41
CA ASN A 128 4.35 14.36 12.48
C ASN A 128 3.71 14.89 13.78
N ASP A 129 2.46 14.57 14.04
CA ASP A 129 1.79 14.95 15.29
C ASP A 129 2.34 14.14 16.46
N ASP A 130 3.02 14.80 17.39
CA ASP A 130 3.69 14.15 18.53
C ASP A 130 2.70 13.40 19.41
N GLN A 131 1.48 13.92 19.60
CA GLN A 131 0.45 13.24 20.39
C GLN A 131 0.01 11.94 19.72
N LYS A 132 -0.23 11.97 18.41
CA LYS A 132 -0.59 10.79 17.63
C LYS A 132 0.53 9.75 17.60
N LEU A 133 1.77 10.19 17.43
CA LEU A 133 2.92 9.29 17.45
C LEU A 133 3.14 8.68 18.83
N SER A 134 2.84 9.42 19.90
CA SER A 134 2.94 8.89 21.27
C SER A 134 1.96 7.76 21.56
N ASP A 135 0.78 7.73 20.89
CA ASP A 135 -0.20 6.63 21.02
C ASP A 135 0.39 5.28 20.56
N TYR A 136 1.42 5.31 19.70
CA TYR A 136 2.18 4.14 19.24
C TYR A 136 3.45 3.88 20.05
N GLY A 137 3.80 4.73 21.00
CA GLY A 137 5.06 4.67 21.75
C GLY A 137 6.19 5.47 21.09
N GLY A 138 5.86 6.44 20.25
CA GLY A 138 6.77 7.34 19.57
C GLY A 138 7.10 6.97 18.12
N LYS A 139 7.87 7.83 17.48
CA LYS A 139 8.18 7.75 16.03
C LYS A 139 8.74 6.40 15.58
N LEU A 140 9.69 5.83 16.33
CA LEU A 140 10.30 4.54 15.96
C LEU A 140 9.29 3.40 16.05
N LYS A 141 8.47 3.37 17.10
CA LYS A 141 7.42 2.36 17.25
C LYS A 141 6.33 2.50 16.21
N TYR A 142 5.99 3.72 15.81
CA TYR A 142 5.11 3.97 14.69
C TYR A 142 5.68 3.44 13.37
N ALA A 143 6.98 3.63 13.11
CA ALA A 143 7.65 3.07 11.93
C ALA A 143 7.60 1.53 11.90
N GLU A 144 7.90 0.88 13.03
CA GLU A 144 7.78 -0.58 13.20
C GLU A 144 6.35 -1.07 12.94
N TRP A 145 5.37 -0.40 13.53
CA TRP A 145 3.97 -0.70 13.33
C TRP A 145 3.56 -0.51 11.86
N THR A 146 3.99 0.59 11.22
CA THR A 146 3.70 0.86 9.81
C THR A 146 4.27 -0.22 8.91
N ASN A 147 5.52 -0.66 9.16
CA ASN A 147 6.13 -1.75 8.40
C ASN A 147 5.32 -3.05 8.52
N SER A 148 4.87 -3.40 9.73
CA SER A 148 4.04 -4.60 9.96
C SER A 148 2.62 -4.49 9.41
N ASN A 149 2.19 -3.29 9.08
CA ASN A 149 0.87 -2.94 8.56
C ASN A 149 0.86 -2.66 7.04
N MET A 150 2.01 -2.82 6.39
CA MET A 150 2.19 -2.55 4.96
C MET A 150 1.93 -3.80 4.13
N LEU A 151 1.06 -3.68 3.11
CA LEU A 151 0.83 -4.72 2.10
C LEU A 151 1.67 -4.40 0.85
N ILE A 152 2.59 -5.28 0.47
CA ILE A 152 3.50 -5.08 -0.67
C ILE A 152 3.29 -6.21 -1.67
N ILE A 153 2.74 -5.88 -2.83
CA ILE A 153 2.35 -6.84 -3.87
C ILE A 153 3.17 -6.60 -5.13
N ALA A 154 3.86 -7.62 -5.60
CA ALA A 154 4.52 -7.59 -6.91
C ALA A 154 3.56 -8.07 -7.99
N GLN A 155 3.39 -7.28 -9.07
CA GLN A 155 2.60 -7.70 -10.22
C GLN A 155 3.49 -8.42 -11.24
N ILE A 156 3.10 -9.66 -11.54
CA ILE A 156 3.79 -10.55 -12.47
C ILE A 156 2.95 -10.62 -13.74
N GLU A 157 3.47 -10.05 -14.83
CA GLU A 157 2.73 -9.88 -16.07
C GLU A 157 3.60 -10.02 -17.34
N SER A 158 4.79 -10.59 -17.17
CA SER A 158 5.72 -10.85 -18.26
C SER A 158 6.37 -12.23 -18.14
N VAL A 159 6.92 -12.72 -19.25
CA VAL A 159 7.65 -14.00 -19.24
C VAL A 159 8.86 -13.95 -18.30
N PRO A 160 9.72 -12.92 -18.32
CA PRO A 160 10.81 -12.82 -17.33
C PRO A 160 10.34 -12.84 -15.87
N GLY A 161 9.24 -12.14 -15.56
CA GLY A 161 8.67 -12.16 -14.20
C GLY A 161 8.18 -13.56 -13.79
N TRP A 162 7.58 -14.27 -14.72
CA TRP A 162 7.16 -15.67 -14.48
C TRP A 162 8.35 -16.62 -14.30
N ASP A 163 9.37 -16.51 -15.15
CA ASP A 163 10.56 -17.38 -15.08
C ASP A 163 11.36 -17.16 -13.78
N ASN A 164 11.31 -15.95 -13.21
CA ASN A 164 11.98 -15.58 -11.96
C ASN A 164 11.07 -15.64 -10.72
N LEU A 165 9.87 -16.24 -10.83
CA LEU A 165 8.84 -16.17 -9.80
C LEU A 165 9.30 -16.64 -8.42
N GLU A 166 10.01 -17.77 -8.35
CA GLU A 166 10.51 -18.34 -7.08
C GLU A 166 11.51 -17.41 -6.40
N GLU A 167 12.38 -16.77 -7.18
CA GLU A 167 13.35 -15.80 -6.67
C GLU A 167 12.66 -14.53 -6.17
N ILE A 168 11.65 -14.03 -6.90
CA ILE A 168 10.83 -12.89 -6.51
C ILE A 168 10.11 -13.18 -5.19
N LEU A 169 9.46 -14.35 -5.08
CA LEU A 169 8.76 -14.76 -3.86
C LEU A 169 9.68 -14.96 -2.65
N SER A 170 10.98 -15.15 -2.87
CA SER A 170 11.97 -15.28 -1.78
C SER A 170 12.36 -13.93 -1.14
N VAL A 171 11.88 -12.82 -1.68
CA VAL A 171 12.24 -11.47 -1.18
C VAL A 171 11.51 -11.19 0.13
N GLU A 172 12.27 -10.86 1.18
CA GLU A 172 11.71 -10.42 2.45
C GLU A 172 11.00 -9.07 2.30
N GLY A 173 9.83 -8.96 2.92
CA GLY A 173 9.00 -7.76 2.86
C GLY A 173 7.89 -7.81 1.82
N LEU A 174 7.96 -8.68 0.80
CA LEU A 174 6.80 -8.92 -0.06
C LEU A 174 5.70 -9.64 0.71
N SER A 175 4.46 -9.17 0.52
CA SER A 175 3.26 -9.79 1.09
C SER A 175 2.65 -10.84 0.15
N GLY A 176 2.95 -10.75 -1.13
CA GLY A 176 2.44 -11.64 -2.16
C GLY A 176 2.60 -11.10 -3.58
N ILE A 177 1.92 -11.74 -4.50
CA ILE A 177 1.92 -11.38 -5.92
C ILE A 177 0.49 -11.22 -6.45
N THR A 178 0.36 -10.56 -7.60
CA THR A 178 -0.85 -10.56 -8.42
C THR A 178 -0.47 -10.81 -9.88
N GLY A 179 -1.41 -11.35 -10.67
CA GLY A 179 -1.31 -11.35 -12.12
C GLY A 179 -1.68 -10.01 -12.73
N GLY A 180 -1.19 -9.72 -13.94
CA GLY A 180 -1.59 -8.58 -14.76
C GLY A 180 -2.68 -8.92 -15.75
#